data_3e2f613f34ed27a17054ee33cd7ea0a0
#
_entry.id   3e2f613f34ed27a17054ee33cd7ea0a0
#
_cell.length_a   1.000
_cell.length_b   1.000
_cell.length_c   1.000
_cell.angle_alpha   90.00
_cell.angle_beta   90.00
_cell.angle_gamma   90.00
#
_symmetry.space_group_name_H-M   'P 1'
#
loop_
_entity.id
_entity.type
_entity.pdbx_description
1 polymer ?
#
loop_
_entity_poly.entity_id
_entity_poly.type
_entity_poly.pdbx_seq_one_letter_code
_entity_poly.pdbx_strand_id
1 'polypeptide(L)'
;MEGKIPLHVSNGTAYVWSVDDIETLRVTHRICGTLSGTLPSVSQQNVFLGTPLTLLPEEVAALVNTGVACIVDDTRSHGAPTKHQLKRWAEVRKAAVEAEVKEREASPAPVRVDTSDKAQKKRMEREARKAAQQQRTESSPLAEPEPAAPIVTQHTVHVPGPSSELPWYTARIFHTIDDAREAGVWSYPQDVKERAECAVFRDLWEKGNYLGPGIKFGGNYLVYPGDPLRFHSHFVASVHPSRSSTIRPMDIVAFGRLGTATKKVHLLCGYDDESGSVSYHSIEWATFG
;
A
#
# COMPACT_ATOMS: atom_id res chain seq x y z
N MET A 1 6.88 19.86 -13.71
CA MET A 1 6.96 18.98 -12.51
C MET A 1 8.34 18.31 -12.48
N GLU A 2 9.42 19.08 -12.42
CA GLU A 2 10.74 18.45 -12.44
C GLU A 2 11.07 17.92 -11.04
N GLY A 3 11.03 16.60 -10.88
CA GLY A 3 11.66 15.87 -9.80
C GLY A 3 10.90 15.65 -8.50
N LYS A 4 9.66 16.15 -8.30
CA LYS A 4 8.88 15.88 -7.08
C LYS A 4 7.87 14.77 -7.27
N ILE A 5 7.74 13.89 -6.26
CA ILE A 5 6.80 12.78 -6.25
C ILE A 5 5.37 13.29 -5.97
N PRO A 6 4.38 13.02 -6.83
CA PRO A 6 3.00 13.45 -6.60
C PRO A 6 2.31 12.54 -5.57
N LEU A 7 1.82 13.13 -4.49
CA LEU A 7 0.99 12.46 -3.49
C LEU A 7 -0.48 12.80 -3.76
N HIS A 8 -1.22 11.84 -4.30
CA HIS A 8 -2.63 12.02 -4.63
C HIS A 8 -3.49 11.93 -3.39
N VAL A 9 -4.09 13.05 -2.99
CA VAL A 9 -4.91 13.12 -1.79
C VAL A 9 -6.39 12.98 -2.13
N SER A 10 -7.04 12.04 -1.45
CA SER A 10 -8.48 11.84 -1.48
C SER A 10 -8.98 11.49 -0.08
N ASN A 11 -10.01 12.18 0.39
CA ASN A 11 -10.62 11.96 1.71
C ASN A 11 -9.59 11.94 2.87
N GLY A 12 -8.63 12.86 2.87
CA GLY A 12 -7.62 12.97 3.93
C GLY A 12 -6.56 11.85 3.93
N THR A 13 -6.52 11.04 2.90
CA THR A 13 -5.52 9.98 2.73
C THR A 13 -4.69 10.25 1.48
N ALA A 14 -3.38 10.07 1.58
CA ALA A 14 -2.45 10.25 0.48
C ALA A 14 -2.06 8.92 -0.15
N TYR A 15 -2.08 8.88 -1.47
CA TYR A 15 -1.81 7.70 -2.29
C TYR A 15 -0.69 7.95 -3.29
N VAL A 16 0.13 6.94 -3.54
CA VAL A 16 1.12 6.92 -4.62
C VAL A 16 0.79 5.77 -5.57
N TRP A 17 0.64 6.08 -6.85
CA TRP A 17 0.19 5.12 -7.85
C TRP A 17 1.33 4.57 -8.71
N SER A 18 2.35 5.39 -9.00
CA SER A 18 3.51 5.03 -9.81
C SER A 18 4.41 4.04 -9.05
N VAL A 19 4.76 2.95 -9.69
CA VAL A 19 5.66 1.93 -9.13
C VAL A 19 7.07 2.49 -8.96
N ASP A 20 7.53 3.30 -9.91
CA ASP A 20 8.86 3.92 -9.88
C ASP A 20 8.98 4.93 -8.73
N ASP A 21 7.91 5.70 -8.47
CA ASP A 21 7.84 6.60 -7.32
C ASP A 21 7.84 5.82 -6.00
N ILE A 22 7.09 4.71 -5.93
CA ILE A 22 7.06 3.83 -4.74
C ILE A 22 8.45 3.23 -4.48
N GLU A 23 9.15 2.78 -5.52
CA GLU A 23 10.53 2.30 -5.41
C GLU A 23 11.46 3.41 -4.89
N THR A 24 11.38 4.60 -5.46
CA THR A 24 12.16 5.77 -5.05
C THR A 24 11.90 6.14 -3.59
N LEU A 25 10.63 6.19 -3.17
CA LEU A 25 10.24 6.45 -1.78
C LEU A 25 10.86 5.42 -0.83
N ARG A 26 10.84 4.15 -1.19
CA ARG A 26 11.34 3.07 -0.34
C ARG A 26 12.85 3.01 -0.30
N VAL A 27 13.52 3.04 -1.45
CA VAL A 27 14.97 2.84 -1.56
C VAL A 27 15.74 4.10 -1.17
N THR A 28 15.29 5.25 -1.65
CA THR A 28 16.03 6.51 -1.45
C THR A 28 15.59 7.23 -0.18
N HIS A 29 14.28 7.27 0.08
CA HIS A 29 13.72 8.06 1.18
C HIS A 29 13.33 7.24 2.40
N ARG A 30 13.47 5.93 2.40
CA ARG A 30 13.13 5.03 3.51
C ARG A 30 11.67 5.16 3.99
N ILE A 31 10.77 5.45 3.06
CA ILE A 31 9.33 5.51 3.32
C ILE A 31 8.72 4.16 3.00
N CYS A 32 7.98 3.60 3.95
CA CYS A 32 7.40 2.27 3.80
C CYS A 32 6.02 2.30 3.19
N GLY A 33 5.15 3.15 3.70
CA GLY A 33 3.74 3.15 3.36
C GLY A 33 3.08 1.77 3.54
N THR A 34 1.87 1.64 3.06
CA THR A 34 1.13 0.37 3.04
C THR A 34 0.48 0.18 1.67
N LEU A 35 0.84 -0.88 0.96
CA LEU A 35 0.15 -1.25 -0.27
C LEU A 35 -1.29 -1.64 0.08
N SER A 36 -2.27 -1.02 -0.57
CA SER A 36 -3.70 -1.16 -0.25
C SER A 36 -4.55 -1.71 -1.41
N GLY A 37 -3.99 -1.83 -2.60
CA GLY A 37 -4.69 -2.34 -3.77
C GLY A 37 -4.89 -3.86 -3.72
N THR A 38 -5.99 -4.33 -4.29
CA THR A 38 -6.28 -5.76 -4.44
C THR A 38 -5.72 -6.25 -5.77
N LEU A 39 -5.03 -7.40 -5.74
CA LEU A 39 -4.61 -8.08 -6.95
C LEU A 39 -5.77 -8.89 -7.51
N PRO A 40 -6.11 -8.75 -8.80
CA PRO A 40 -7.09 -9.62 -9.46
C PRO A 40 -6.64 -11.08 -9.32
N SER A 41 -7.57 -11.98 -9.07
CA SER A 41 -7.33 -13.42 -8.97
C SER A 41 -6.64 -13.93 -7.70
N VAL A 42 -6.33 -13.07 -6.75
CA VAL A 42 -5.75 -13.48 -5.46
C VAL A 42 -6.79 -13.27 -4.36
N SER A 43 -7.40 -14.36 -3.89
CA SER A 43 -8.48 -14.37 -2.91
C SER A 43 -8.00 -14.40 -1.45
N GLN A 44 -6.70 -14.47 -1.18
CA GLN A 44 -6.16 -14.64 0.18
C GLN A 44 -5.71 -13.31 0.77
N GLN A 45 -6.18 -13.05 2.00
CA GLN A 45 -5.91 -11.82 2.76
C GLN A 45 -4.44 -11.61 3.17
N ASN A 46 -3.58 -12.62 3.05
CA ASN A 46 -2.18 -12.57 3.48
C ASN A 46 -1.19 -12.43 2.33
N VAL A 47 -1.65 -12.04 1.16
CA VAL A 47 -0.79 -11.86 -0.01
C VAL A 47 -0.43 -10.38 -0.16
N PHE A 48 0.75 -10.11 -0.72
CA PHE A 48 1.19 -8.76 -1.04
C PHE A 48 0.13 -8.03 -1.87
N LEU A 49 -0.32 -6.90 -1.35
CA LEU A 49 -1.27 -6.05 -2.03
C LEU A 49 -0.56 -5.27 -3.14
N GLY A 50 -1.33 -4.83 -4.13
CA GLY A 50 -0.83 -4.00 -5.23
C GLY A 50 -0.94 -2.50 -4.91
N THR A 51 -0.65 -1.69 -5.94
CA THR A 51 -0.88 -0.24 -5.88
C THR A 51 -2.35 0.07 -5.66
N PRO A 52 -2.66 1.21 -5.02
CA PRO A 52 -1.75 2.26 -4.60
C PRO A 52 -1.01 1.97 -3.29
N LEU A 53 0.09 2.69 -3.09
CA LEU A 53 0.71 2.82 -1.78
C LEU A 53 -0.02 3.90 -0.98
N THR A 54 -0.51 3.57 0.19
CA THR A 54 -1.09 4.51 1.15
C THR A 54 -0.01 4.97 2.12
N LEU A 55 0.11 6.26 2.31
CA LEU A 55 1.09 6.85 3.21
C LEU A 55 0.47 7.18 4.57
N LEU A 56 1.29 7.10 5.62
CA LEU A 56 0.95 7.67 6.91
C LEU A 56 0.95 9.21 6.82
N PRO A 57 0.13 9.91 7.61
CA PRO A 57 0.12 11.37 7.61
C PRO A 57 1.49 11.98 7.90
N GLU A 58 2.27 11.36 8.77
CA GLU A 58 3.63 11.77 9.14
C GLU A 58 4.62 11.58 7.98
N GLU A 59 4.45 10.51 7.19
CA GLU A 59 5.24 10.28 5.98
C GLU A 59 4.99 11.40 4.96
N VAL A 60 3.71 11.80 4.79
CA VAL A 60 3.34 12.91 3.92
C VAL A 60 3.98 14.21 4.40
N ALA A 61 3.86 14.50 5.70
CA ALA A 61 4.44 15.71 6.30
C ALA A 61 5.97 15.76 6.12
N ALA A 62 6.66 14.65 6.36
CA ALA A 62 8.10 14.55 6.18
C ALA A 62 8.51 14.78 4.71
N LEU A 63 7.85 14.13 3.76
CA LEU A 63 8.16 14.23 2.33
C LEU A 63 7.90 15.62 1.75
N VAL A 64 6.80 16.26 2.13
CA VAL A 64 6.46 17.60 1.64
C VAL A 64 7.40 18.65 2.24
N ASN A 65 7.67 18.57 3.55
CA ASN A 65 8.56 19.51 4.24
C ASN A 65 10.02 19.42 3.77
N THR A 66 10.47 18.24 3.34
CA THR A 66 11.81 18.05 2.75
C THR A 66 11.84 18.38 1.24
N GLY A 67 10.71 18.75 0.65
CA GLY A 67 10.62 19.10 -0.76
C GLY A 67 10.72 17.94 -1.75
N VAL A 68 10.71 16.70 -1.26
CA VAL A 68 10.75 15.46 -2.05
C VAL A 68 9.44 15.24 -2.81
N ALA A 69 8.31 15.58 -2.18
CA ALA A 69 6.99 15.35 -2.74
C ALA A 69 6.14 16.63 -2.82
N CYS A 70 5.04 16.55 -3.53
CA CYS A 70 4.00 17.57 -3.59
C CYS A 70 2.62 16.93 -3.41
N ILE A 71 1.68 17.69 -2.84
CA ILE A 71 0.31 17.25 -2.64
C ILE A 71 -0.50 17.56 -3.91
N VAL A 72 -1.26 16.58 -4.39
CA VAL A 72 -2.19 16.72 -5.51
C VAL A 72 -3.62 16.48 -4.98
N ASP A 73 -4.49 17.48 -5.15
CA ASP A 73 -5.91 17.34 -4.87
C ASP A 73 -6.55 16.49 -5.98
N ASP A 74 -6.52 15.18 -5.82
CA ASP A 74 -6.99 14.26 -6.85
C ASP A 74 -8.49 14.44 -7.13
N THR A 75 -9.28 14.65 -6.09
CA THR A 75 -10.74 14.81 -6.19
C THR A 75 -11.15 15.99 -7.05
N ARG A 76 -10.49 17.15 -6.88
CA ARG A 76 -10.82 18.38 -7.61
C ARG A 76 -9.99 18.59 -8.87
N SER A 77 -9.07 17.69 -9.16
CA SER A 77 -8.28 17.68 -10.41
C SER A 77 -9.07 17.11 -11.58
N HIS A 78 -10.14 16.37 -11.32
CA HIS A 78 -11.03 15.84 -12.34
C HIS A 78 -12.15 16.84 -12.69
N GLY A 79 -12.08 17.41 -13.87
CA GLY A 79 -13.20 18.18 -14.43
C GLY A 79 -14.35 17.27 -14.87
N ALA A 80 -15.54 17.86 -15.07
CA ALA A 80 -16.66 17.13 -15.65
C ALA A 80 -16.43 16.87 -17.15
N PRO A 81 -16.23 15.61 -17.59
CA PRO A 81 -15.99 15.32 -18.99
C PRO A 81 -17.26 15.51 -19.83
N THR A 82 -17.10 16.02 -21.04
CA THR A 82 -18.18 16.07 -22.02
C THR A 82 -18.51 14.67 -22.56
N LYS A 83 -19.73 14.46 -23.03
CA LYS A 83 -20.14 13.20 -23.66
C LYS A 83 -19.22 12.77 -24.81
N HIS A 84 -18.71 13.74 -25.57
CA HIS A 84 -17.78 13.49 -26.65
C HIS A 84 -16.41 12.99 -26.17
N GLN A 85 -15.87 13.61 -25.11
CA GLN A 85 -14.61 13.18 -24.48
C GLN A 85 -14.72 11.76 -23.93
N LEU A 86 -15.82 11.43 -23.23
CA LEU A 86 -16.08 10.09 -22.72
C LEU A 86 -16.13 9.05 -23.83
N LYS A 87 -16.86 9.35 -24.93
CA LYS A 87 -16.96 8.43 -26.08
C LYS A 87 -15.61 8.17 -26.70
N ARG A 88 -14.85 9.24 -27.00
CA ARG A 88 -13.50 9.14 -27.57
C ARG A 88 -12.55 8.35 -26.64
N TRP A 89 -12.58 8.60 -25.34
CA TRP A 89 -11.77 7.87 -24.39
C TRP A 89 -12.13 6.38 -24.34
N ALA A 90 -13.42 6.04 -24.34
CA ALA A 90 -13.90 4.66 -24.39
C ALA A 90 -13.43 3.93 -25.66
N GLU A 91 -13.43 4.60 -26.82
CA GLU A 91 -12.93 4.05 -28.09
C GLU A 91 -11.42 3.78 -28.04
N VAL A 92 -10.62 4.74 -27.53
CA VAL A 92 -9.17 4.58 -27.37
C VAL A 92 -8.85 3.44 -26.40
N ARG A 93 -9.55 3.37 -25.26
CA ARG A 93 -9.35 2.31 -24.28
C ARG A 93 -9.72 0.93 -24.85
N LYS A 94 -10.81 0.85 -25.60
CA LYS A 94 -11.21 -0.41 -26.25
C LYS A 94 -10.15 -0.87 -27.25
N ALA A 95 -9.63 0.03 -28.08
CA ALA A 95 -8.56 -0.27 -29.04
C ALA A 95 -7.26 -0.71 -28.34
N ALA A 96 -6.90 -0.09 -27.21
CA ALA A 96 -5.73 -0.47 -26.43
C ALA A 96 -5.89 -1.89 -25.83
N VAL A 97 -7.06 -2.22 -25.26
CA VAL A 97 -7.34 -3.55 -24.73
C VAL A 97 -7.31 -4.60 -25.85
N GLU A 98 -7.88 -4.30 -27.01
CA GLU A 98 -7.85 -5.22 -28.16
C GLU A 98 -6.42 -5.45 -28.68
N ALA A 99 -5.59 -4.42 -28.67
CA ALA A 99 -4.17 -4.53 -29.05
C ALA A 99 -3.39 -5.41 -28.05
N GLU A 100 -3.60 -5.22 -26.74
CA GLU A 100 -2.97 -6.02 -25.68
C GLU A 100 -3.40 -7.50 -25.75
N VAL A 101 -4.68 -7.76 -25.99
CA VAL A 101 -5.19 -9.13 -26.19
C VAL A 101 -4.51 -9.80 -27.38
N LYS A 102 -4.39 -9.11 -28.51
CA LYS A 102 -3.70 -9.63 -29.71
C LYS A 102 -2.21 -9.91 -29.47
N GLU A 103 -1.54 -9.01 -28.78
CA GLU A 103 -0.11 -9.19 -28.43
C GLU A 103 0.07 -10.41 -27.51
N ARG A 104 -0.84 -10.60 -26.57
CA ARG A 104 -0.83 -11.73 -25.65
C ARG A 104 -1.15 -13.06 -26.33
N GLU A 105 -2.05 -13.06 -27.31
CA GLU A 105 -2.35 -14.23 -28.15
C GLU A 105 -1.17 -14.59 -29.06
N ALA A 106 -0.44 -13.57 -29.54
CA ALA A 106 0.75 -13.75 -30.38
C ALA A 106 1.99 -14.24 -29.59
N SER A 107 2.04 -13.93 -28.29
CA SER A 107 3.16 -14.36 -27.40
C SER A 107 2.59 -15.08 -26.17
N PRO A 108 2.16 -16.35 -26.30
CA PRO A 108 1.65 -17.08 -25.15
C PRO A 108 2.78 -17.22 -24.10
N ALA A 109 2.57 -16.59 -22.95
CA ALA A 109 3.46 -16.76 -21.82
C ALA A 109 3.61 -18.26 -21.51
N PRO A 110 4.82 -18.75 -21.22
CA PRO A 110 5.03 -20.17 -20.90
C PRO A 110 4.12 -20.52 -19.71
N VAL A 111 3.15 -21.39 -19.95
CA VAL A 111 2.31 -21.96 -18.90
C VAL A 111 3.26 -22.59 -17.90
N ARG A 112 3.39 -22.03 -16.71
CA ARG A 112 4.10 -22.66 -15.60
C ARG A 112 3.31 -23.92 -15.26
N VAL A 113 3.68 -25.02 -15.90
CA VAL A 113 3.18 -26.35 -15.54
C VAL A 113 3.80 -26.67 -14.21
N ASP A 114 2.98 -26.67 -13.16
CA ASP A 114 3.40 -27.19 -11.87
C ASP A 114 3.74 -28.68 -12.06
N THR A 115 5.02 -28.98 -12.09
CA THR A 115 5.57 -30.34 -12.30
C THR A 115 5.66 -31.11 -10.99
N SER A 116 5.05 -30.62 -9.89
CA SER A 116 5.04 -31.40 -8.65
C SER A 116 4.27 -32.71 -8.84
N ASP A 117 4.76 -33.80 -8.22
CA ASP A 117 4.16 -35.12 -8.28
C ASP A 117 2.68 -35.12 -7.88
N LYS A 118 2.29 -34.20 -6.97
CA LYS A 118 0.89 -34.00 -6.58
C LYS A 118 0.04 -33.39 -7.69
N ALA A 119 0.58 -32.43 -8.45
CA ALA A 119 -0.12 -31.81 -9.58
C ALA A 119 -0.27 -32.79 -10.74
N GLN A 120 0.74 -33.59 -11.03
CA GLN A 120 0.67 -34.65 -12.05
C GLN A 120 -0.35 -35.71 -11.68
N LYS A 121 -0.36 -36.20 -10.43
CA LYS A 121 -1.35 -37.20 -9.97
C LYS A 121 -2.79 -36.66 -10.06
N LYS A 122 -3.02 -35.40 -9.69
CA LYS A 122 -4.33 -34.75 -9.77
C LYS A 122 -4.79 -34.52 -11.23
N ARG A 123 -3.84 -34.33 -12.13
CA ARG A 123 -4.10 -34.18 -13.57
C ARG A 123 -4.49 -35.52 -14.20
N MET A 124 -3.76 -36.59 -13.91
CA MET A 124 -4.09 -37.95 -14.35
C MET A 124 -5.45 -38.42 -13.80
N GLU A 125 -5.76 -38.11 -12.54
CA GLU A 125 -7.06 -38.44 -11.94
C GLU A 125 -8.23 -37.68 -12.60
N ARG A 126 -8.02 -36.41 -12.95
CA ARG A 126 -8.98 -35.62 -13.71
C ARG A 126 -9.19 -36.12 -15.14
N GLU A 127 -8.12 -36.54 -15.82
CA GLU A 127 -8.19 -37.10 -17.18
C GLU A 127 -8.88 -38.46 -17.17
N ALA A 128 -8.56 -39.34 -16.20
CA ALA A 128 -9.25 -40.61 -16.02
C ALA A 128 -10.75 -40.42 -15.72
N ARG A 129 -11.11 -39.42 -14.91
CA ARG A 129 -12.51 -39.10 -14.61
C ARG A 129 -13.26 -38.54 -15.82
N LYS A 130 -12.60 -37.72 -16.65
CA LYS A 130 -13.17 -37.24 -17.92
C LYS A 130 -13.34 -38.36 -18.92
N ALA A 131 -12.38 -39.27 -19.07
CA ALA A 131 -12.49 -40.43 -19.94
C ALA A 131 -13.64 -41.40 -19.52
N ALA A 132 -13.76 -41.64 -18.20
CA ALA A 132 -14.86 -42.45 -17.66
C ALA A 132 -16.25 -41.77 -17.84
N GLN A 133 -16.28 -40.46 -17.84
CA GLN A 133 -17.52 -39.69 -18.08
C GLN A 133 -17.89 -39.67 -19.58
N GLN A 134 -16.94 -39.60 -20.48
CA GLN A 134 -17.14 -39.73 -21.93
C GLN A 134 -17.65 -41.12 -22.32
N GLN A 135 -17.13 -42.19 -21.75
CA GLN A 135 -17.60 -43.55 -21.97
C GLN A 135 -19.06 -43.79 -21.50
N ARG A 136 -19.52 -43.00 -20.51
CA ARG A 136 -20.92 -43.04 -20.06
C ARG A 136 -21.89 -42.26 -20.95
N THR A 137 -21.39 -41.29 -21.71
CA THR A 137 -22.23 -40.44 -22.60
C THR A 137 -22.37 -41.03 -23.99
N GLU A 138 -21.49 -41.97 -24.44
CA GLU A 138 -21.59 -42.63 -25.74
C GLU A 138 -22.70 -43.67 -25.81
N SER A 139 -23.41 -43.98 -24.72
CA SER A 139 -24.50 -44.94 -24.68
C SER A 139 -25.92 -44.32 -24.74
N SER A 140 -26.04 -43.03 -25.05
CA SER A 140 -27.35 -42.37 -25.21
C SER A 140 -27.42 -41.64 -26.55
N PRO A 141 -28.28 -42.07 -27.50
CA PRO A 141 -28.44 -41.38 -28.77
C PRO A 141 -29.31 -40.11 -28.54
N LEU A 142 -28.91 -39.00 -29.13
CA LEU A 142 -29.56 -37.71 -29.18
C LEU A 142 -29.21 -36.76 -28.03
N ALA A 143 -28.01 -36.21 -28.08
CA ALA A 143 -27.73 -34.87 -27.56
C ALA A 143 -26.93 -34.13 -28.62
N GLU A 144 -27.52 -33.02 -29.12
CA GLU A 144 -26.79 -32.05 -29.95
C GLU A 144 -25.52 -31.58 -29.20
N PRO A 145 -24.41 -31.33 -29.92
CA PRO A 145 -23.21 -30.85 -29.27
C PRO A 145 -23.48 -29.48 -28.60
N GLU A 146 -23.46 -29.46 -27.28
CA GLU A 146 -23.47 -28.18 -26.57
C GLU A 146 -22.34 -27.30 -27.12
N PRO A 147 -22.62 -26.02 -27.40
CA PRO A 147 -21.59 -25.09 -27.86
C PRO A 147 -20.48 -25.08 -26.83
N ALA A 148 -19.22 -25.29 -27.29
CA ALA A 148 -18.04 -25.26 -26.45
C ALA A 148 -18.09 -24.05 -25.51
N ALA A 149 -18.01 -24.31 -24.22
CA ALA A 149 -18.03 -23.26 -23.23
C ALA A 149 -17.02 -22.18 -23.64
N PRO A 150 -17.39 -20.89 -23.64
CA PRO A 150 -16.49 -19.83 -24.06
C PRO A 150 -15.21 -19.96 -23.25
N ILE A 151 -14.08 -20.02 -23.95
CA ILE A 151 -12.76 -19.95 -23.33
C ILE A 151 -12.78 -18.67 -22.51
N VAL A 152 -12.84 -18.81 -21.19
CA VAL A 152 -12.73 -17.66 -20.27
C VAL A 152 -11.31 -17.17 -20.47
N THR A 153 -11.14 -16.25 -21.39
CA THR A 153 -9.93 -15.46 -21.49
C THR A 153 -9.75 -14.79 -20.15
N GLN A 154 -8.70 -15.13 -19.43
CA GLN A 154 -8.34 -14.42 -18.20
C GLN A 154 -8.14 -12.96 -18.60
N HIS A 155 -9.16 -12.13 -18.40
CA HIS A 155 -9.07 -10.72 -18.65
C HIS A 155 -8.07 -10.16 -17.63
N THR A 156 -6.93 -9.68 -18.11
CA THR A 156 -6.06 -8.84 -17.31
C THR A 156 -6.85 -7.58 -17.03
N VAL A 157 -7.12 -7.31 -15.78
CA VAL A 157 -7.69 -6.02 -15.39
C VAL A 157 -6.59 -5.00 -15.57
N HIS A 158 -6.67 -4.22 -16.65
CA HIS A 158 -5.80 -3.09 -16.82
C HIS A 158 -6.22 -2.03 -15.80
N VAL A 159 -5.38 -1.81 -14.79
CA VAL A 159 -5.53 -0.66 -13.91
C VAL A 159 -5.14 0.55 -14.77
N PRO A 160 -6.05 1.49 -15.04
CA PRO A 160 -5.72 2.66 -15.85
C PRO A 160 -4.51 3.36 -15.24
N GLY A 161 -3.62 3.82 -16.10
CA GLY A 161 -2.48 4.63 -15.73
C GLY A 161 -2.88 5.88 -14.93
N PRO A 162 -1.92 6.68 -14.51
CA PRO A 162 -2.17 7.84 -13.67
C PRO A 162 -3.22 8.76 -14.32
N SER A 163 -4.07 9.34 -13.49
CA SER A 163 -5.16 10.24 -13.90
C SER A 163 -4.70 11.39 -14.82
N SER A 164 -3.39 11.70 -14.80
CA SER A 164 -2.74 12.71 -15.64
C SER A 164 -2.91 12.51 -17.16
N GLU A 165 -3.22 11.29 -17.60
CA GLU A 165 -3.46 10.99 -19.03
C GLU A 165 -4.89 11.32 -19.48
N LEU A 166 -5.81 11.64 -18.55
CA LEU A 166 -7.18 11.94 -18.88
C LEU A 166 -7.33 13.36 -19.42
N PRO A 167 -8.03 13.57 -20.57
CA PRO A 167 -8.19 14.89 -21.18
C PRO A 167 -8.93 15.93 -20.33
N TRP A 168 -9.60 15.49 -19.26
CA TRP A 168 -10.34 16.34 -18.31
C TRP A 168 -9.65 16.44 -16.95
N TYR A 169 -8.41 15.95 -16.85
CA TYR A 169 -7.61 16.05 -15.64
C TYR A 169 -6.73 17.30 -15.69
N THR A 170 -6.84 18.14 -14.67
CA THR A 170 -5.98 19.31 -14.47
C THR A 170 -5.47 19.26 -13.05
N ALA A 171 -4.21 18.87 -12.88
CA ALA A 171 -3.61 18.69 -11.57
C ALA A 171 -3.63 19.99 -10.75
N ARG A 172 -4.23 19.94 -9.54
CA ARG A 172 -4.14 20.98 -8.52
C ARG A 172 -3.05 20.58 -7.54
N ILE A 173 -1.92 21.28 -7.63
CA ILE A 173 -0.69 20.92 -6.93
C ILE A 173 -0.40 21.93 -5.83
N PHE A 174 0.00 21.42 -4.67
CA PHE A 174 0.45 22.19 -3.52
C PHE A 174 1.85 21.75 -3.12
N HIS A 175 2.74 22.70 -2.95
CA HIS A 175 4.15 22.45 -2.65
C HIS A 175 4.48 22.55 -1.16
N THR A 176 3.55 23.07 -0.36
CA THR A 176 3.66 23.17 1.09
C THR A 176 2.41 22.62 1.76
N ILE A 177 2.56 22.20 3.01
CA ILE A 177 1.41 21.75 3.82
C ILE A 177 0.46 22.91 4.10
N ASP A 178 0.99 24.12 4.27
CA ASP A 178 0.17 25.30 4.60
C ASP A 178 -0.72 25.69 3.42
N ASP A 179 -0.21 25.71 2.19
CA ASP A 179 -1.02 25.93 0.99
C ASP A 179 -2.13 24.88 0.84
N ALA A 180 -1.79 23.61 1.10
CA ALA A 180 -2.76 22.52 1.03
C ALA A 180 -3.83 22.61 2.14
N ARG A 181 -3.45 23.12 3.32
CA ARG A 181 -4.35 23.36 4.45
C ARG A 181 -5.31 24.52 4.15
N GLU A 182 -4.81 25.62 3.63
CA GLU A 182 -5.64 26.77 3.23
C GLU A 182 -6.65 26.38 2.14
N ALA A 183 -6.25 25.51 1.23
CA ALA A 183 -7.14 24.98 0.20
C ALA A 183 -8.13 23.90 0.71
N GLY A 184 -8.02 23.48 1.98
CA GLY A 184 -8.86 22.45 2.59
C GLY A 184 -8.65 21.05 2.02
N VAL A 185 -7.44 20.76 1.50
CA VAL A 185 -7.06 19.46 0.91
C VAL A 185 -6.36 18.57 1.93
N TRP A 186 -5.49 19.17 2.75
CA TRP A 186 -4.70 18.47 3.75
C TRP A 186 -4.65 19.26 5.05
N SER A 187 -5.02 18.63 6.16
CA SER A 187 -5.14 19.33 7.45
C SER A 187 -4.09 18.90 8.49
N TYR A 188 -3.45 17.75 8.30
CA TYR A 188 -2.47 17.20 9.24
C TYR A 188 -1.10 17.88 9.12
N PRO A 189 -0.40 18.20 10.28
CA PRO A 189 -0.86 18.09 11.65
C PRO A 189 -1.71 19.29 12.09
N GLN A 190 -2.76 19.07 12.92
CA GLN A 190 -3.62 20.13 13.47
C GLN A 190 -3.35 20.41 14.95
N ASP A 191 -3.20 19.37 15.75
CA ASP A 191 -3.08 19.47 17.20
C ASP A 191 -1.67 19.13 17.71
N VAL A 192 -1.46 19.27 19.01
CA VAL A 192 -0.17 18.98 19.67
C VAL A 192 0.22 17.51 19.55
N LYS A 193 -0.76 16.62 19.59
CA LYS A 193 -0.51 15.18 19.46
C LYS A 193 0.00 14.84 18.06
N GLU A 194 -0.63 15.37 17.04
CA GLU A 194 -0.22 15.16 15.65
C GLU A 194 1.14 15.80 15.35
N ARG A 195 1.42 16.99 15.95
CA ARG A 195 2.77 17.59 15.87
C ARG A 195 3.83 16.71 16.55
N ALA A 196 3.49 16.13 17.70
CA ALA A 196 4.37 15.18 18.38
C ALA A 196 4.63 13.93 17.52
N GLU A 197 3.60 13.37 16.90
CA GLU A 197 3.73 12.24 15.98
C GLU A 197 4.64 12.59 14.80
N CYS A 198 4.43 13.74 14.15
CA CYS A 198 5.33 14.23 13.09
C CYS A 198 6.78 14.42 13.56
N ALA A 199 6.98 15.01 14.75
CA ALA A 199 8.33 15.27 15.28
C ALA A 199 9.07 13.97 15.59
N VAL A 200 8.41 13.01 16.25
CA VAL A 200 8.98 11.69 16.55
C VAL A 200 9.26 10.91 15.28
N PHE A 201 8.32 10.91 14.32
CA PHE A 201 8.52 10.24 13.03
C PHE A 201 9.76 10.79 12.34
N ARG A 202 9.84 12.11 12.20
CA ARG A 202 10.96 12.79 11.53
C ARG A 202 12.28 12.50 12.21
N ASP A 203 12.37 12.63 13.53
CA ASP A 203 13.61 12.41 14.28
C ASP A 203 14.12 10.97 14.16
N LEU A 204 13.24 9.97 14.26
CA LEU A 204 13.60 8.57 14.04
C LEU A 204 13.99 8.27 12.60
N TRP A 205 13.32 8.89 11.64
CA TRP A 205 13.60 8.74 10.22
C TRP A 205 14.93 9.38 9.82
N GLU A 206 15.23 10.60 10.33
CA GLU A 206 16.51 11.28 10.13
C GLU A 206 17.68 10.50 10.72
N LYS A 207 17.47 9.75 11.80
CA LYS A 207 18.45 8.80 12.39
C LYS A 207 18.66 7.53 11.53
N GLY A 208 18.06 7.43 10.36
CA GLY A 208 18.28 6.35 9.41
C GLY A 208 17.36 5.14 9.57
N ASN A 209 16.36 5.20 10.45
CA ASN A 209 15.41 4.11 10.63
C ASN A 209 14.35 4.11 9.55
N TYR A 210 13.76 2.92 9.33
CA TYR A 210 12.50 2.75 8.64
C TYR A 210 11.38 2.68 9.67
N LEU A 211 10.23 3.27 9.35
CA LEU A 211 9.07 3.29 10.24
C LEU A 211 7.85 2.68 9.54
N GLY A 212 7.07 1.97 10.32
CA GLY A 212 5.80 1.42 9.87
C GLY A 212 4.73 1.54 10.97
N PRO A 213 3.44 1.31 10.66
CA PRO A 213 2.37 1.43 11.63
C PRO A 213 2.53 0.41 12.78
N GLY A 214 2.51 0.90 14.02
CA GLY A 214 2.73 0.11 15.24
C GLY A 214 1.48 -0.33 15.97
N ILE A 215 0.29 0.07 15.50
CA ILE A 215 -0.98 -0.12 16.24
C ILE A 215 -1.27 -1.57 16.64
N LYS A 216 -0.89 -2.54 15.80
CA LYS A 216 -1.04 -3.97 16.09
C LYS A 216 -0.13 -4.46 17.23
N PHE A 217 0.87 -3.67 17.59
CA PHE A 217 1.86 -3.97 18.64
C PHE A 217 1.75 -3.02 19.83
N GLY A 218 0.65 -2.25 19.91
CA GLY A 218 0.37 -1.35 21.02
C GLY A 218 1.17 -0.05 21.06
N GLY A 219 1.68 0.41 19.94
CA GLY A 219 2.36 1.70 19.79
C GLY A 219 1.97 2.43 18.52
N ASN A 220 2.49 3.63 18.31
CA ASN A 220 2.28 4.41 17.09
C ASN A 220 3.10 3.83 15.93
N TYR A 221 4.38 3.51 16.18
CA TYR A 221 5.30 3.07 15.14
C TYR A 221 6.03 1.79 15.51
N LEU A 222 6.32 0.98 14.48
CA LEU A 222 7.38 -0.01 14.50
C LEU A 222 8.63 0.62 13.91
N VAL A 223 9.76 0.51 14.63
CA VAL A 223 11.05 1.09 14.22
C VAL A 223 11.98 -0.04 13.78
N TYR A 224 12.44 0.06 12.55
CA TYR A 224 13.29 -0.94 11.91
C TYR A 224 14.69 -0.37 11.65
N PRO A 225 15.76 -1.13 11.90
CA PRO A 225 17.13 -0.71 11.64
C PRO A 225 17.49 -0.69 10.14
N GLY A 226 16.63 -1.23 9.32
CA GLY A 226 16.76 -1.32 7.86
C GLY A 226 15.43 -1.71 7.21
N ASP A 227 15.44 -2.00 5.92
CA ASP A 227 14.21 -2.29 5.16
C ASP A 227 13.39 -3.41 5.83
N PRO A 228 12.09 -3.17 6.14
CA PRO A 228 11.20 -4.15 6.76
C PRO A 228 11.02 -5.46 5.97
N LEU A 229 11.39 -5.51 4.70
CA LEU A 229 11.42 -6.75 3.92
C LEU A 229 12.58 -7.67 4.33
N ARG A 230 13.61 -7.14 4.98
CA ARG A 230 14.82 -7.88 5.37
C ARG A 230 15.02 -7.92 6.88
N PHE A 231 14.52 -6.92 7.59
CA PHE A 231 14.76 -6.74 9.02
C PHE A 231 13.45 -6.76 9.81
N HIS A 232 13.50 -7.33 10.99
CA HIS A 232 12.43 -7.19 11.97
C HIS A 232 12.56 -5.84 12.69
N SER A 233 11.45 -5.29 13.16
CA SER A 233 11.47 -4.10 13.99
C SER A 233 12.12 -4.40 15.35
N HIS A 234 12.98 -3.51 15.80
CA HIS A 234 13.61 -3.59 17.11
C HIS A 234 12.76 -2.93 18.20
N PHE A 235 12.08 -1.84 17.84
CA PHE A 235 11.30 -1.08 18.80
C PHE A 235 9.82 -0.96 18.37
N VAL A 236 8.97 -0.84 19.41
CA VAL A 236 7.61 -0.34 19.30
C VAL A 236 7.58 1.03 19.96
N ALA A 237 7.36 2.09 19.21
CA ALA A 237 7.39 3.45 19.71
C ALA A 237 5.97 3.94 20.02
N SER A 238 5.78 4.50 21.22
CA SER A 238 4.58 5.21 21.64
C SER A 238 4.88 6.69 21.83
N VAL A 239 4.09 7.53 21.17
CA VAL A 239 4.27 8.99 21.18
C VAL A 239 3.41 9.61 22.28
N HIS A 240 4.05 10.42 23.09
CA HIS A 240 3.41 11.22 24.14
C HIS A 240 3.53 12.72 23.78
N PRO A 241 2.40 13.45 23.76
CA PRO A 241 2.38 14.87 23.34
C PRO A 241 3.09 15.84 24.29
N SER A 242 3.54 15.34 25.45
CA SER A 242 4.36 16.09 26.40
C SER A 242 5.31 15.17 27.13
N ARG A 243 6.48 15.68 27.50
CA ARG A 243 7.42 14.97 28.39
C ARG A 243 6.86 14.73 29.79
N SER A 244 5.93 15.58 30.23
CA SER A 244 5.22 15.45 31.51
C SER A 244 3.91 14.69 31.40
N SER A 245 3.64 14.02 30.27
CA SER A 245 2.45 13.18 30.12
C SER A 245 2.39 12.11 31.19
N THR A 246 1.27 12.02 31.87
CA THR A 246 1.04 10.99 32.90
C THR A 246 0.85 9.63 32.23
N ILE A 247 1.67 8.65 32.62
CA ILE A 247 1.56 7.26 32.19
C ILE A 247 1.04 6.43 33.36
N ARG A 248 0.00 5.66 33.14
CA ARG A 248 -0.53 4.79 34.18
C ARG A 248 0.44 3.63 34.43
N PRO A 249 0.65 3.19 35.70
CA PRO A 249 1.51 2.05 35.99
C PRO A 249 1.14 0.78 35.20
N MET A 250 -0.15 0.55 34.96
CA MET A 250 -0.63 -0.57 34.16
C MET A 250 -0.17 -0.52 32.69
N ASP A 251 -0.03 0.68 32.12
CA ASP A 251 0.46 0.84 30.75
C ASP A 251 1.94 0.46 30.65
N ILE A 252 2.75 0.82 31.67
CA ILE A 252 4.15 0.41 31.75
C ILE A 252 4.29 -1.11 31.78
N VAL A 253 3.47 -1.77 32.60
CA VAL A 253 3.44 -3.25 32.66
C VAL A 253 3.01 -3.84 31.33
N ALA A 254 1.99 -3.26 30.69
CA ALA A 254 1.51 -3.72 29.38
C ALA A 254 2.59 -3.57 28.30
N PHE A 255 3.30 -2.45 28.27
CA PHE A 255 4.39 -2.20 27.33
C PHE A 255 5.54 -3.21 27.49
N GLY A 256 5.97 -3.48 28.73
CA GLY A 256 6.98 -4.49 29.00
C GLY A 256 6.57 -5.89 28.58
N ARG A 257 5.32 -6.29 28.84
CA ARG A 257 4.77 -7.59 28.43
C ARG A 257 4.66 -7.74 26.92
N LEU A 258 4.14 -6.72 26.23
CA LEU A 258 4.04 -6.71 24.77
C LEU A 258 5.43 -6.75 24.13
N GLY A 259 6.38 -6.00 24.66
CA GLY A 259 7.77 -6.01 24.24
C GLY A 259 8.37 -7.42 24.31
N THR A 260 8.25 -8.08 25.46
CA THR A 260 8.72 -9.46 25.65
C THR A 260 8.05 -10.45 24.72
N ALA A 261 6.71 -10.41 24.62
CA ALA A 261 5.93 -11.32 23.77
C ALA A 261 6.29 -11.19 22.28
N THR A 262 6.65 -10.00 21.84
CA THR A 262 6.99 -9.71 20.42
C THR A 262 8.50 -9.63 20.16
N LYS A 263 9.33 -9.86 21.18
CA LYS A 263 10.81 -9.72 21.14
C LYS A 263 11.23 -8.33 20.64
N LYS A 264 10.62 -7.29 21.18
CA LYS A 264 10.86 -5.88 20.87
C LYS A 264 11.01 -5.07 22.15
N VAL A 265 11.76 -4.01 22.07
CA VAL A 265 11.85 -3.02 23.14
C VAL A 265 10.75 -1.98 22.95
N HIS A 266 10.04 -1.63 24.01
CA HIS A 266 9.08 -0.54 23.94
C HIS A 266 9.76 0.80 24.18
N LEU A 267 9.55 1.74 23.25
CA LEU A 267 10.15 3.07 23.28
C LEU A 267 9.07 4.11 23.58
N LEU A 268 9.21 4.81 24.71
CA LEU A 268 8.39 5.97 25.04
C LEU A 268 9.04 7.22 24.44
N CYS A 269 8.31 7.91 23.57
CA CYS A 269 8.77 9.10 22.88
C CYS A 269 8.02 10.31 23.45
N GLY A 270 8.71 11.13 24.26
CA GLY A 270 8.14 12.36 24.81
C GLY A 270 8.48 13.55 23.92
N TYR A 271 7.48 14.34 23.55
CA TYR A 271 7.62 15.55 22.74
C TYR A 271 7.58 16.79 23.64
N ASP A 272 8.30 17.80 23.26
CA ASP A 272 8.26 19.14 23.87
C ASP A 272 7.85 20.14 22.78
N ASP A 273 6.62 20.65 22.87
CA ASP A 273 6.06 21.54 21.85
C ASP A 273 6.74 22.93 21.82
N GLU A 274 7.34 23.37 22.94
CA GLU A 274 8.03 24.67 22.99
C GLU A 274 9.39 24.62 22.26
N SER A 275 10.17 23.56 22.51
CA SER A 275 11.50 23.39 21.91
C SER A 275 11.49 22.58 20.62
N GLY A 276 10.38 21.90 20.30
CA GLY A 276 10.28 20.96 19.18
C GLY A 276 11.12 19.70 19.36
N SER A 277 11.67 19.45 20.56
CA SER A 277 12.61 18.36 20.80
C SER A 277 11.92 17.08 21.25
N VAL A 278 12.55 15.93 20.91
CA VAL A 278 12.05 14.60 21.27
C VAL A 278 13.00 13.95 22.28
N SER A 279 12.43 13.27 23.26
CA SER A 279 13.15 12.46 24.25
C SER A 279 12.68 11.01 24.19
N TYR A 280 13.58 10.08 24.48
CA TYR A 280 13.31 8.64 24.39
C TYR A 280 13.62 7.93 25.70
N HIS A 281 12.72 7.03 26.11
CA HIS A 281 12.91 6.11 27.22
C HIS A 281 12.54 4.71 26.79
N SER A 282 13.43 3.73 27.00
CA SER A 282 13.15 2.34 26.67
C SER A 282 12.59 1.60 27.90
N ILE A 283 11.62 0.72 27.65
CA ILE A 283 11.05 -0.20 28.62
C ILE A 283 11.35 -1.62 28.17
N GLU A 284 12.07 -2.35 29.01
CA GLU A 284 12.33 -3.77 28.87
C GLU A 284 11.89 -4.52 30.12
N TRP A 285 11.41 -5.72 29.94
CA TRP A 285 11.07 -6.59 31.05
C TRP A 285 12.33 -7.33 31.50
N ALA A 286 12.77 -7.07 32.74
CA ALA A 286 13.90 -7.80 33.31
C ALA A 286 13.48 -9.26 33.55
N THR A 287 14.14 -10.19 32.89
CA THR A 287 14.08 -11.62 33.25
C THR A 287 15.16 -11.84 34.31
N PHE A 288 14.75 -12.17 35.51
CA PHE A 288 15.67 -12.80 36.44
C PHE A 288 15.98 -14.18 35.86
N GLY A 289 17.24 -14.35 35.40
CA GLY A 289 17.74 -15.57 34.81
C GLY A 289 17.67 -16.78 35.73
#